data_b3b377c692e6510c7863003737ad8ae3
#
_entry.id   b3b377c692e6510c7863003737ad8ae3
#
_cell.length_a   1.000
_cell.length_b   1.000
_cell.length_c   1.000
_cell.angle_alpha   90.00
_cell.angle_beta   90.00
_cell.angle_gamma   90.00
#
_symmetry.space_group_name_H-M   'P 1'
#
loop_
_entity.id
_entity.type
_entity.pdbx_description
1 polymer ?
#
loop_
_entity_poly.entity_id
_entity_poly.type
_entity_poly.pdbx_seq_one_letter_code
_entity_poly.pdbx_strand_id
1 'polypeptide(L)'
;VIHNGMRVEVKDPELGPTVQMGVPLCMSDTPGSMSGPAPLLGQHSDEIQSGRPWGSQVRPPGRSVSDSHTAHIPSPPRPLAGVRVLDFSSYIAGTLGPMILAQLGANVIKVETFSGDAFRTFGFGFLGWNQGKRGICVNLSTPEGREVVYDLVRNADVVVENLRPGATQRYGIDYAT
;
A
#
# COMPACT_ATOMS: atom_id res chain seq x y z
N VAL A 1 14.81 12.97 -16.04
CA VAL A 1 14.30 12.71 -14.68
C VAL A 1 13.47 13.91 -14.21
N ILE A 2 14.03 15.11 -14.10
CA ILE A 2 13.31 16.32 -13.64
C ILE A 2 12.17 16.68 -14.57
N HIS A 3 12.42 16.69 -15.89
CA HIS A 3 11.40 17.00 -16.92
C HIS A 3 10.14 16.13 -16.82
N ASN A 4 10.28 14.86 -16.43
CA ASN A 4 9.17 13.92 -16.34
C ASN A 4 8.54 13.84 -14.95
N GLY A 5 8.84 14.77 -14.04
CA GLY A 5 8.31 14.74 -12.67
C GLY A 5 8.80 13.54 -11.81
N MET A 6 9.85 12.86 -12.26
CA MET A 6 10.36 11.65 -11.59
C MET A 6 11.23 11.95 -10.35
N ARG A 7 11.34 13.21 -9.97
CA ARG A 7 12.06 13.65 -8.77
C ARG A 7 11.08 14.36 -7.86
N VAL A 8 10.73 13.73 -6.74
CA VAL A 8 9.75 14.27 -5.78
C VAL A 8 10.39 14.39 -4.41
N GLU A 9 10.11 15.50 -3.73
CA GLU A 9 10.47 15.66 -2.32
C GLU A 9 9.39 15.03 -1.45
N VAL A 10 9.82 14.15 -0.54
CA VAL A 10 8.96 13.44 0.41
C VAL A 10 9.47 13.72 1.81
N LYS A 11 8.60 14.20 2.69
CA LYS A 11 8.92 14.42 4.09
C LYS A 11 8.84 13.09 4.84
N ASP A 12 10.01 12.51 5.08
CA ASP A 12 10.13 11.29 5.88
C ASP A 12 10.03 11.61 7.38
N PRO A 13 9.36 10.79 8.18
CA PRO A 13 9.17 11.07 9.62
C PRO A 13 10.45 11.02 10.44
N GLU A 14 11.46 10.24 10.03
CA GLU A 14 12.73 10.10 10.73
C GLU A 14 13.86 10.90 10.09
N LEU A 15 13.90 10.96 8.76
CA LEU A 15 15.00 11.57 8.01
C LEU A 15 14.71 13.02 7.58
N GLY A 16 13.47 13.50 7.76
CA GLY A 16 13.07 14.81 7.26
C GLY A 16 12.88 14.82 5.72
N PRO A 17 13.21 15.94 5.04
CA PRO A 17 13.04 16.03 3.59
C PRO A 17 13.97 15.06 2.84
N THR A 18 13.41 14.16 2.07
CA THR A 18 14.14 13.22 1.21
C THR A 18 13.73 13.41 -0.24
N VAL A 19 14.64 13.12 -1.16
CA VAL A 19 14.34 13.13 -2.60
C VAL A 19 14.17 11.69 -3.07
N GLN A 20 12.99 11.39 -3.58
CA GLN A 20 12.61 10.04 -3.98
C GLN A 20 12.11 10.01 -5.43
N MET A 21 11.95 8.81 -5.97
CA MET A 21 11.39 8.61 -7.31
C MET A 21 9.89 8.93 -7.29
N GLY A 22 9.45 9.73 -8.25
CA GLY A 22 8.05 10.04 -8.47
C GLY A 22 7.28 8.88 -9.11
N VAL A 23 6.01 9.11 -9.39
CA VAL A 23 5.12 8.10 -9.99
C VAL A 23 5.60 7.75 -11.41
N PRO A 24 5.91 6.48 -11.70
CA PRO A 24 6.44 6.08 -13.00
C PRO A 24 5.39 6.06 -14.12
N LEU A 25 4.11 6.08 -13.76
CA LEU A 25 3.00 6.03 -14.72
C LEU A 25 2.46 7.44 -15.00
N CYS A 26 2.46 7.82 -16.28
CA CYS A 26 1.87 9.08 -16.73
C CYS A 26 0.49 8.81 -17.33
N MET A 27 -0.58 9.21 -16.62
CA MET A 27 -1.96 9.11 -17.07
C MET A 27 -2.53 10.52 -17.22
N SER A 28 -3.13 10.82 -18.37
CA SER A 28 -3.61 12.18 -18.69
C SER A 28 -4.78 12.61 -17.80
N ASP A 29 -5.76 11.72 -17.63
CA ASP A 29 -7.04 12.06 -16.99
C ASP A 29 -7.05 11.75 -15.49
N THR A 30 -6.25 10.81 -15.06
CA THR A 30 -6.19 10.31 -13.68
C THR A 30 -4.74 10.12 -13.24
N PRO A 31 -3.95 11.20 -13.14
CA PRO A 31 -2.53 11.08 -12.79
C PRO A 31 -2.34 10.43 -11.43
N GLY A 32 -1.35 9.58 -11.33
CA GLY A 32 -0.90 9.05 -10.05
C GLY A 32 -0.29 10.15 -9.18
N SER A 33 -0.30 9.96 -7.88
CA SER A 33 0.29 10.92 -6.94
C SER A 33 0.99 10.22 -5.78
N MET A 34 2.02 10.86 -5.25
CA MET A 34 2.67 10.41 -4.03
C MET A 34 1.71 10.61 -2.84
N SER A 35 1.32 9.53 -2.20
CA SER A 35 0.38 9.56 -1.06
C SER A 35 1.08 9.80 0.28
N GLY A 36 2.41 9.73 0.33
CA GLY A 36 3.20 9.92 1.54
C GLY A 36 4.49 9.11 1.53
N PRO A 37 5.27 9.17 2.61
CA PRO A 37 6.48 8.36 2.78
C PRO A 37 6.15 6.87 2.93
N ALA A 38 7.19 6.04 2.95
CA ALA A 38 7.08 4.66 3.41
C ALA A 38 6.75 4.63 4.91
N PRO A 39 5.97 3.66 5.38
CA PRO A 39 5.60 3.59 6.79
C PRO A 39 6.79 3.16 7.66
N LEU A 40 6.87 3.69 8.89
CA LEU A 40 7.69 3.09 9.93
C LEU A 40 7.17 1.69 10.28
N LEU A 41 8.01 0.89 10.91
CA LEU A 41 7.65 -0.47 11.31
C LEU A 41 6.44 -0.44 12.27
N GLY A 42 5.34 -1.04 11.87
CA GLY A 42 4.11 -1.10 12.66
C GLY A 42 3.40 0.25 12.88
N GLN A 43 3.77 1.30 12.16
CA GLN A 43 3.28 2.67 12.37
C GLN A 43 1.75 2.79 12.49
N HIS A 44 1.02 1.94 11.79
CA HIS A 44 -0.44 2.02 11.74
C HIS A 44 -1.13 0.83 12.42
N SER A 45 -0.39 0.06 13.26
CA SER A 45 -0.93 -1.16 13.88
C SER A 45 -2.17 -0.87 14.72
N ASP A 46 -2.14 0.14 15.57
CA ASP A 46 -3.27 0.49 16.45
C ASP A 46 -4.48 0.97 15.64
N GLU A 47 -4.26 1.81 14.65
CA GLU A 47 -5.32 2.29 13.75
C GLU A 47 -5.98 1.12 13.00
N ILE A 48 -5.18 0.23 12.43
CA ILE A 48 -5.65 -0.91 11.65
C ILE A 48 -6.42 -1.90 12.54
N GLN A 49 -5.95 -2.15 13.76
CA GLN A 49 -6.58 -3.08 14.70
C GLN A 49 -7.81 -2.49 15.42
N SER A 50 -8.02 -1.17 15.38
CA SER A 50 -9.16 -0.51 16.04
C SER A 50 -10.54 -0.79 15.41
N GLY A 51 -10.65 -1.74 14.47
CA GLY A 51 -11.90 -2.15 13.84
C GLY A 51 -12.27 -1.39 12.57
N ARG A 52 -11.40 -0.51 12.08
CA ARG A 52 -11.56 0.19 10.79
C ARG A 52 -10.29 0.12 9.95
N PRO A 53 -9.80 -1.08 9.64
CA PRO A 53 -8.50 -1.27 9.00
C PRO A 53 -8.39 -0.54 7.65
N TRP A 54 -9.49 -0.41 6.94
CA TRP A 54 -9.54 0.21 5.62
C TRP A 54 -10.00 1.67 5.62
N GLY A 55 -10.21 2.25 6.82
CA GLY A 55 -10.72 3.62 6.98
C GLY A 55 -12.18 3.78 6.54
N SER A 56 -12.64 5.02 6.51
CA SER A 56 -14.01 5.37 6.09
C SER A 56 -14.16 5.53 4.57
N GLN A 57 -13.18 5.14 3.77
CA GLN A 57 -13.27 5.27 2.31
C GLN A 57 -14.32 4.30 1.77
N VAL A 58 -15.51 4.82 1.58
CA VAL A 58 -16.57 4.16 0.82
C VAL A 58 -16.07 4.02 -0.62
N ARG A 59 -16.06 2.81 -1.15
CA ARG A 59 -15.81 2.58 -2.58
C ARG A 59 -16.83 3.41 -3.36
N PRO A 60 -16.42 4.35 -4.20
CA PRO A 60 -17.37 5.05 -5.03
C PRO A 60 -18.15 4.03 -5.87
N PRO A 61 -19.49 4.16 -5.99
CA PRO A 61 -20.26 3.27 -6.83
C PRO A 61 -19.64 3.26 -8.23
N GLY A 62 -19.55 2.07 -8.83
CA GLY A 62 -18.97 1.89 -10.15
C GLY A 62 -19.53 2.94 -11.12
N ARG A 63 -18.64 3.67 -11.77
CA ARG A 63 -19.01 4.76 -12.68
C ARG A 63 -19.81 4.16 -13.84
N SER A 64 -21.13 4.36 -13.83
CA SER A 64 -21.91 4.24 -15.06
C SER A 64 -21.48 5.39 -15.98
N VAL A 65 -21.10 5.04 -17.19
CA VAL A 65 -20.77 6.04 -18.22
C VAL A 65 -22.09 6.66 -18.67
N SER A 66 -22.57 7.68 -17.98
CA SER A 66 -23.61 8.57 -18.49
C SER A 66 -23.53 9.93 -17.80
N ASP A 67 -23.29 10.90 -18.63
CA ASP A 67 -23.77 12.28 -18.63
C ASP A 67 -23.09 13.35 -17.77
N SER A 68 -22.47 14.23 -18.55
CA SER A 68 -22.72 15.65 -18.80
C SER A 68 -22.36 16.67 -17.73
N HIS A 69 -21.45 17.54 -18.18
CA HIS A 69 -21.36 18.99 -17.99
C HIS A 69 -21.98 19.61 -16.74
N THR A 70 -21.17 20.01 -15.78
CA THR A 70 -20.96 21.39 -15.33
C THR A 70 -20.11 21.46 -14.07
N ALA A 71 -19.01 22.22 -14.14
CA ALA A 71 -18.43 23.11 -13.17
C ALA A 71 -18.46 22.76 -11.67
N HIS A 72 -17.68 21.84 -11.30
CA HIS A 72 -16.77 21.84 -10.14
C HIS A 72 -15.75 20.77 -10.45
N ILE A 73 -14.51 21.14 -10.77
CA ILE A 73 -13.46 20.14 -11.03
C ILE A 73 -13.01 19.64 -9.65
N PRO A 74 -13.61 18.56 -9.11
CA PRO A 74 -13.00 17.86 -8.00
C PRO A 74 -11.66 17.33 -8.53
N SER A 75 -10.65 17.28 -7.68
CA SER A 75 -9.40 16.61 -8.02
C SER A 75 -9.73 15.31 -8.76
N PRO A 76 -9.09 15.00 -9.91
CA PRO A 76 -9.47 13.85 -10.71
C PRO A 76 -9.50 12.61 -9.83
N PRO A 77 -10.55 11.80 -9.91
CA PRO A 77 -10.67 10.61 -9.06
C PRO A 77 -9.46 9.73 -9.33
N ARG A 78 -8.74 9.36 -8.28
CA ARG A 78 -7.62 8.44 -8.41
C ARG A 78 -8.14 7.13 -9.00
N PRO A 79 -7.47 6.53 -10.00
CA PRO A 79 -7.99 5.37 -10.74
C PRO A 79 -8.38 4.18 -9.85
N LEU A 80 -7.63 3.98 -8.76
CA LEU A 80 -7.82 2.86 -7.82
C LEU A 80 -8.42 3.31 -6.47
N ALA A 81 -9.08 4.47 -6.42
CA ALA A 81 -9.75 4.90 -5.18
C ALA A 81 -10.74 3.84 -4.70
N GLY A 82 -10.64 3.45 -3.42
CA GLY A 82 -11.48 2.44 -2.81
C GLY A 82 -11.02 0.98 -3.01
N VAL A 83 -10.00 0.72 -3.82
CA VAL A 83 -9.36 -0.61 -3.92
C VAL A 83 -8.50 -0.84 -2.68
N ARG A 84 -8.65 -2.00 -2.05
CA ARG A 84 -7.97 -2.41 -0.82
C ARG A 84 -6.98 -3.52 -1.11
N VAL A 85 -5.71 -3.26 -0.84
CA VAL A 85 -4.60 -4.19 -1.14
C VAL A 85 -3.89 -4.59 0.14
N LEU A 86 -3.78 -5.89 0.37
CA LEU A 86 -2.98 -6.45 1.45
C LEU A 86 -1.65 -6.96 0.89
N ASP A 87 -0.55 -6.39 1.39
CA ASP A 87 0.79 -6.58 0.83
C ASP A 87 1.70 -7.33 1.81
N PHE A 88 1.95 -8.62 1.53
CA PHE A 88 2.92 -9.48 2.25
C PHE A 88 4.28 -9.53 1.56
N SER A 89 4.46 -8.76 0.50
CA SER A 89 5.68 -8.83 -0.29
C SER A 89 6.89 -8.21 0.43
N SER A 90 8.07 -8.54 -0.03
CA SER A 90 9.32 -8.01 0.49
C SER A 90 10.32 -7.70 -0.62
N TYR A 91 11.40 -7.01 -0.27
CA TYR A 91 12.42 -6.52 -1.20
C TYR A 91 11.86 -5.56 -2.26
N ILE A 92 12.41 -5.61 -3.50
CA ILE A 92 12.07 -4.68 -4.59
C ILE A 92 10.92 -5.24 -5.44
N ALA A 93 11.11 -6.43 -6.01
CA ALA A 93 10.22 -6.96 -7.03
C ALA A 93 8.78 -7.15 -6.54
N GLY A 94 8.60 -7.64 -5.31
CA GLY A 94 7.28 -7.81 -4.73
C GLY A 94 6.63 -6.49 -4.32
N THR A 95 7.41 -5.57 -3.74
CA THR A 95 6.88 -4.33 -3.16
C THR A 95 6.57 -3.24 -4.19
N LEU A 96 7.19 -3.29 -5.37
CA LEU A 96 6.98 -2.32 -6.44
C LEU A 96 5.52 -2.28 -6.92
N GLY A 97 4.92 -3.44 -7.17
CA GLY A 97 3.53 -3.52 -7.62
C GLY A 97 2.56 -2.83 -6.65
N PRO A 98 2.49 -3.23 -5.39
CA PRO A 98 1.66 -2.57 -4.37
C PRO A 98 1.96 -1.08 -4.19
N MET A 99 3.23 -0.65 -4.32
CA MET A 99 3.56 0.78 -4.28
C MET A 99 2.92 1.55 -5.45
N ILE A 100 2.99 1.02 -6.66
CA ILE A 100 2.33 1.63 -7.82
C ILE A 100 0.81 1.69 -7.61
N LEU A 101 0.21 0.64 -7.07
CA LEU A 101 -1.22 0.64 -6.75
C LEU A 101 -1.56 1.74 -5.72
N ALA A 102 -0.73 1.95 -4.70
CA ALA A 102 -0.88 3.04 -3.73
C ALA A 102 -0.79 4.42 -4.40
N GLN A 103 0.18 4.61 -5.30
CA GLN A 103 0.36 5.85 -6.06
C GLN A 103 -0.83 6.15 -6.99
N LEU A 104 -1.54 5.12 -7.44
CA LEU A 104 -2.78 5.23 -8.23
C LEU A 104 -4.04 5.36 -7.34
N GLY A 105 -3.89 5.38 -6.03
CA GLY A 105 -4.98 5.66 -5.10
C GLY A 105 -5.54 4.47 -4.35
N ALA A 106 -5.01 3.26 -4.53
CA ALA A 106 -5.38 2.12 -3.71
C ALA A 106 -4.99 2.33 -2.24
N ASN A 107 -5.76 1.76 -1.34
CA ASN A 107 -5.43 1.68 0.07
C ASN A 107 -4.60 0.42 0.31
N VAL A 108 -3.30 0.58 0.48
CA VAL A 108 -2.36 -0.53 0.62
C VAL A 108 -1.91 -0.67 2.07
N ILE A 109 -2.12 -1.84 2.65
CA ILE A 109 -1.59 -2.21 3.97
C ILE A 109 -0.46 -3.23 3.77
N LYS A 110 0.75 -2.83 4.15
CA LYS A 110 1.90 -3.72 4.20
C LYS A 110 1.92 -4.47 5.53
N VAL A 111 1.91 -5.80 5.46
CA VAL A 111 2.01 -6.69 6.61
C VAL A 111 3.45 -7.14 6.78
N GLU A 112 4.00 -6.89 7.94
CA GLU A 112 5.37 -7.24 8.30
C GLU A 112 5.41 -8.08 9.58
N THR A 113 6.45 -8.86 9.75
CA THR A 113 6.78 -9.43 11.05
C THR A 113 7.35 -8.36 11.98
N PHE A 114 7.52 -8.67 13.27
CA PHE A 114 8.15 -7.73 14.21
C PHE A 114 9.62 -7.41 13.87
N SER A 115 10.28 -8.26 13.09
CA SER A 115 11.62 -7.97 12.56
C SER A 115 11.61 -7.09 11.31
N GLY A 116 10.43 -6.83 10.75
CA GLY A 116 10.26 -6.03 9.54
C GLY A 116 10.63 -6.75 8.24
N ASP A 117 10.45 -6.05 7.15
CA ASP A 117 10.97 -6.43 5.85
C ASP A 117 12.51 -6.41 5.89
N ALA A 118 13.16 -7.48 5.44
CA ALA A 118 14.61 -7.56 5.39
C ALA A 118 15.25 -6.39 4.62
N PHE A 119 14.51 -5.78 3.70
CA PHE A 119 14.99 -4.63 2.92
C PHE A 119 15.10 -3.33 3.74
N ARG A 120 14.53 -3.28 4.95
CA ARG A 120 14.72 -2.15 5.88
C ARG A 120 16.18 -1.99 6.30
N THR A 121 16.96 -3.08 6.32
CA THR A 121 18.40 -3.05 6.64
C THR A 121 19.25 -2.40 5.56
N PHE A 122 18.72 -2.22 4.35
CA PHE A 122 19.40 -1.57 3.22
C PHE A 122 19.14 -0.05 3.16
N GLY A 123 18.84 0.58 4.29
CA GLY A 123 18.70 2.03 4.41
C GLY A 123 17.59 2.57 3.49
N PHE A 124 17.96 3.46 2.57
CA PHE A 124 17.00 4.11 1.67
C PHE A 124 16.25 3.16 0.73
N GLY A 125 16.68 1.91 0.62
CA GLY A 125 16.02 0.92 -0.25
C GLY A 125 14.56 0.71 0.11
N PHE A 126 14.24 0.46 1.39
CA PHE A 126 12.86 0.28 1.82
C PHE A 126 11.99 1.52 1.53
N LEU A 127 12.52 2.72 1.75
CA LEU A 127 11.80 3.98 1.57
C LEU A 127 11.36 4.17 0.12
N GLY A 128 12.22 3.83 -0.83
CA GLY A 128 11.95 4.01 -2.25
C GLY A 128 10.86 3.09 -2.83
N TRP A 129 10.57 1.96 -2.16
CA TRP A 129 9.67 0.93 -2.69
C TRP A 129 8.39 0.71 -1.86
N ASN A 130 8.19 1.50 -0.81
CA ASN A 130 7.03 1.36 0.07
C ASN A 130 6.28 2.68 0.32
N GLN A 131 6.51 3.67 -0.52
CA GLN A 131 5.85 4.96 -0.46
C GLN A 131 4.33 4.83 -0.50
N GLY A 132 3.64 5.62 0.34
CA GLY A 132 2.18 5.71 0.35
C GLY A 132 1.45 4.49 0.89
N LYS A 133 2.17 3.48 1.39
CA LYS A 133 1.57 2.33 2.08
C LYS A 133 1.34 2.65 3.55
N ARG A 134 0.38 1.98 4.18
CA ARG A 134 0.28 1.87 5.64
C ARG A 134 0.97 0.58 6.08
N GLY A 135 1.48 0.53 7.30
CA GLY A 135 2.22 -0.63 7.81
C GLY A 135 1.62 -1.18 9.09
N ILE A 136 1.47 -2.51 9.17
CA ILE A 136 1.11 -3.26 10.37
C ILE A 136 2.15 -4.33 10.66
N CYS A 137 2.47 -4.54 11.95
CA CYS A 137 3.27 -5.68 12.40
C CYS A 137 2.38 -6.77 12.94
N VAL A 138 2.57 -8.01 12.46
CA VAL A 138 1.79 -9.17 12.87
C VAL A 138 2.69 -10.40 13.05
N ASN A 139 2.47 -11.17 14.12
CA ASN A 139 3.12 -12.45 14.28
C ASN A 139 2.26 -13.57 13.68
N LEU A 140 2.53 -13.95 12.44
CA LEU A 140 1.81 -15.01 11.73
C LEU A 140 2.03 -16.42 12.34
N SER A 141 2.99 -16.58 13.24
CA SER A 141 3.21 -17.86 13.92
C SER A 141 2.20 -18.12 15.05
N THR A 142 1.46 -17.09 15.48
CA THR A 142 0.43 -17.20 16.53
C THR A 142 -0.97 -17.23 15.93
N PRO A 143 -1.94 -17.93 16.58
CA PRO A 143 -3.35 -17.89 16.15
C PRO A 143 -3.90 -16.47 16.10
N GLU A 144 -3.64 -15.65 17.12
CA GLU A 144 -4.13 -14.28 17.24
C GLU A 144 -3.62 -13.41 16.08
N GLY A 145 -2.34 -13.57 15.70
CA GLY A 145 -1.77 -12.85 14.57
C GLY A 145 -2.43 -13.26 13.24
N ARG A 146 -2.74 -14.54 13.06
CA ARG A 146 -3.46 -15.01 11.88
C ARG A 146 -4.89 -14.47 11.81
N GLU A 147 -5.61 -14.42 12.95
CA GLU A 147 -6.95 -13.83 12.98
C GLU A 147 -6.96 -12.37 12.53
N VAL A 148 -5.99 -11.57 12.96
CA VAL A 148 -5.84 -10.19 12.46
C VAL A 148 -5.72 -10.17 10.93
N VAL A 149 -4.93 -11.06 10.36
CA VAL A 149 -4.75 -11.14 8.90
C VAL A 149 -6.03 -11.61 8.22
N TYR A 150 -6.74 -12.59 8.76
CA TYR A 150 -8.00 -13.07 8.19
C TYR A 150 -9.07 -11.98 8.18
N ASP A 151 -9.14 -11.15 9.23
CA ASP A 151 -10.05 -9.99 9.27
C ASP A 151 -9.70 -8.95 8.18
N LEU A 152 -8.41 -8.74 7.92
CA LEU A 152 -7.97 -7.88 6.82
C LEU A 152 -8.31 -8.47 5.46
N VAL A 153 -8.07 -9.77 5.25
CA VAL A 153 -8.34 -10.47 3.99
C VAL A 153 -9.82 -10.47 3.63
N ARG A 154 -10.72 -10.70 4.60
CA ARG A 154 -12.19 -10.69 4.36
C ARG A 154 -12.67 -9.42 3.66
N ASN A 155 -11.95 -8.33 3.81
CA ASN A 155 -12.30 -7.03 3.27
C ASN A 155 -11.29 -6.51 2.23
N ALA A 156 -10.28 -7.28 1.88
CA ALA A 156 -9.32 -6.93 0.83
C ALA A 156 -9.88 -7.26 -0.56
N ASP A 157 -9.54 -6.45 -1.54
CA ASP A 157 -9.84 -6.72 -2.94
C ASP A 157 -8.68 -7.47 -3.63
N VAL A 158 -7.47 -7.27 -3.14
CA VAL A 158 -6.23 -7.87 -3.69
C VAL A 158 -5.30 -8.27 -2.54
N VAL A 159 -4.71 -9.45 -2.65
CA VAL A 159 -3.60 -9.91 -1.79
C VAL A 159 -2.37 -10.08 -2.66
N VAL A 160 -1.24 -9.53 -2.24
CA VAL A 160 0.05 -9.62 -2.94
C VAL A 160 1.07 -10.27 -2.03
N GLU A 161 1.76 -11.28 -2.55
CA GLU A 161 2.86 -11.95 -1.86
C GLU A 161 3.97 -12.32 -2.86
N ASN A 162 5.20 -12.42 -2.41
CA ASN A 162 6.35 -12.95 -3.13
C ASN A 162 7.21 -13.85 -2.23
N LEU A 163 6.53 -14.56 -1.34
CA LEU A 163 7.16 -15.47 -0.40
C LEU A 163 7.70 -16.72 -1.12
N ARG A 164 8.65 -17.40 -0.48
CA ARG A 164 9.16 -18.67 -1.03
C ARG A 164 8.05 -19.73 -1.05
N PRO A 165 8.06 -20.64 -2.02
CA PRO A 165 7.11 -21.76 -2.07
C PRO A 165 6.99 -22.48 -0.70
N GLY A 166 5.76 -22.72 -0.27
CA GLY A 166 5.46 -23.34 1.01
C GLY A 166 5.47 -22.41 2.23
N ALA A 167 5.85 -21.16 2.09
CA ALA A 167 5.85 -20.23 3.23
C ALA A 167 4.43 -19.79 3.60
N THR A 168 3.58 -19.53 2.62
CA THR A 168 2.16 -19.17 2.84
C THR A 168 1.42 -20.30 3.57
N GLN A 169 1.60 -21.57 3.14
CA GLN A 169 1.03 -22.74 3.83
C GLN A 169 1.51 -22.85 5.28
N ARG A 170 2.81 -22.68 5.49
CA ARG A 170 3.38 -22.74 6.86
C ARG A 170 2.81 -21.68 7.79
N TYR A 171 2.47 -20.50 7.25
CA TYR A 171 1.86 -19.43 8.01
C TYR A 171 0.32 -19.51 8.05
N GLY A 172 -0.29 -20.44 7.32
CA GLY A 172 -1.76 -20.55 7.22
C GLY A 172 -2.39 -19.32 6.56
N ILE A 173 -1.78 -18.80 5.51
CA ILE A 173 -2.26 -17.64 4.74
C ILE A 173 -2.23 -17.92 3.24
N ASP A 174 -2.26 -19.18 2.85
CA ASP A 174 -2.35 -19.59 1.47
C ASP A 174 -3.79 -19.52 0.95
N TYR A 175 -3.95 -19.62 -0.36
CA TYR A 175 -5.27 -19.48 -1.02
C TYR A 175 -6.28 -20.53 -0.60
N ALA A 176 -5.85 -21.69 -0.09
CA ALA A 176 -6.73 -22.78 0.34
C ALA A 176 -7.21 -22.62 1.79
N THR A 177 -6.60 -21.74 2.58
CA THR A 177 -6.97 -21.45 3.97
C THR A 177 -8.05 -20.39 4.03
#